data_76e9d3322b2f36f59c4da44757384cb8
#
_entry.id   76e9d3322b2f36f59c4da44757384cb8
#
_cell.length_a   1.000
_cell.length_b   1.000
_cell.length_c   1.000
_cell.angle_alpha   90.00
_cell.angle_beta   90.00
_cell.angle_gamma   90.00
#
_symmetry.space_group_name_H-M   'P 1'
#
loop_
_entity.id
_entity.type
_entity.pdbx_description
1 polymer ?
#
loop_
_entity_poly.entity_id
_entity_poly.type
_entity_poly.pdbx_seq_one_letter_code
_entity_poly.pdbx_strand_id
1 'polypeptide(L)'
;YVFMPNTRVRFRSAVGPGILAGVAMTLLQLFYVHSQLFLSSYSAIYGSFAALPLFMLWLLISWYICLFCAELCYTNQNLDYYTYLVNTNDISQHNRLLMAAVVMGHVCRRFAVGGKPHTARSLKVATGYPMRVVADLLDELCRTNLLTVSMGPDGQRQPYYQPAATLTTMTLGKLTKELENAQQGNLRRMDIEPEKQLAAEIRTQIDRSRGDYLKALDGVMLKDLLPPEQ
;
A
#
# COMPACT_ATOMS: atom_id res chain seq x y z
N TYR A 1 18.67 8.69 -15.71
CA TYR A 1 17.53 8.21 -14.86
C TYR A 1 16.55 7.31 -15.61
N VAL A 2 16.45 7.37 -16.92
CA VAL A 2 15.50 6.53 -17.70
C VAL A 2 16.13 5.19 -18.10
N PHE A 3 17.44 5.16 -18.41
CA PHE A 3 18.13 3.99 -18.94
C PHE A 3 18.83 3.10 -17.91
N MET A 4 19.16 3.63 -16.73
CA MET A 4 19.91 2.88 -15.72
C MET A 4 19.06 1.97 -14.81
N PRO A 5 17.83 2.35 -14.35
CA PRO A 5 17.05 1.49 -13.49
C PRO A 5 16.43 0.34 -14.29
N ASN A 6 16.47 -0.87 -13.76
CA ASN A 6 15.77 -2.06 -14.30
C ASN A 6 14.23 -1.96 -14.15
N THR A 7 13.68 -0.74 -14.03
CA THR A 7 12.25 -0.43 -13.87
C THR A 7 11.82 0.53 -14.98
N ARG A 8 10.57 0.38 -15.44
CA ARG A 8 9.99 1.29 -16.43
C ARG A 8 9.71 2.66 -15.81
N VAL A 9 10.64 3.59 -15.98
CA VAL A 9 10.48 4.99 -15.53
C VAL A 9 9.68 5.77 -16.55
N ARG A 10 8.60 6.44 -16.10
CA ARG A 10 7.82 7.34 -16.95
C ARG A 10 8.62 8.61 -17.23
N PHE A 11 8.85 8.94 -18.50
CA PHE A 11 9.63 10.10 -18.91
C PHE A 11 9.18 11.41 -18.24
N ARG A 12 7.85 11.62 -18.12
CA ARG A 12 7.28 12.82 -17.46
C ARG A 12 7.69 12.96 -15.98
N SER A 13 7.85 11.85 -15.27
CA SER A 13 8.25 11.86 -13.85
C SER A 13 9.75 12.09 -13.66
N ALA A 14 10.56 11.83 -14.69
CA ALA A 14 12.01 11.99 -14.65
C ALA A 14 12.48 13.42 -15.02
N VAL A 15 11.68 14.19 -15.75
CA VAL A 15 12.06 15.52 -16.25
C VAL A 15 12.34 16.51 -15.11
N GLY A 16 11.44 16.61 -14.13
CA GLY A 16 11.61 17.52 -12.98
C GLY A 16 12.90 17.24 -12.19
N PRO A 17 13.07 16.02 -11.64
CA PRO A 17 14.32 15.64 -10.95
C PRO A 17 15.57 15.74 -11.84
N GLY A 18 15.44 15.51 -13.14
CA GLY A 18 16.57 15.65 -14.09
C GLY A 18 17.03 17.10 -14.23
N ILE A 19 16.11 18.04 -14.34
CA ILE A 19 16.44 19.49 -14.38
C ILE A 19 17.10 19.91 -13.05
N LEU A 20 16.51 19.48 -11.91
CA LEU A 20 17.06 19.78 -10.59
C LEU A 20 18.50 19.24 -10.45
N ALA A 21 18.75 18.00 -10.89
CA ALA A 21 20.08 17.41 -10.88
C ALA A 21 21.08 18.22 -11.74
N GLY A 22 20.67 18.63 -12.93
CA GLY A 22 21.52 19.44 -13.82
C GLY A 22 21.89 20.78 -13.19
N VAL A 23 20.92 21.50 -12.62
CA VAL A 23 21.18 22.78 -11.94
C VAL A 23 22.09 22.59 -10.72
N ALA A 24 21.80 21.59 -9.86
CA ALA A 24 22.60 21.30 -8.68
C ALA A 24 24.05 20.92 -9.03
N MET A 25 24.24 20.11 -10.08
CA MET A 25 25.59 19.75 -10.56
C MET A 25 26.35 20.93 -11.13
N THR A 26 25.69 21.83 -11.86
CA THR A 26 26.32 23.05 -12.38
C THR A 26 26.76 23.97 -11.22
N LEU A 27 25.91 24.16 -10.22
CA LEU A 27 26.26 24.95 -9.03
C LEU A 27 27.43 24.32 -8.25
N LEU A 28 27.42 23.00 -8.07
CA LEU A 28 28.53 22.29 -7.43
C LEU A 28 29.84 22.44 -8.22
N GLN A 29 29.79 22.40 -9.56
CA GLN A 29 30.95 22.60 -10.40
C GLN A 29 31.51 24.02 -10.28
N LEU A 30 30.66 25.03 -10.30
CA LEU A 30 31.06 26.42 -10.09
C LEU A 30 31.73 26.63 -8.72
N PHE A 31 31.12 26.05 -7.69
CA PHE A 31 31.70 26.09 -6.34
C PHE A 31 33.08 25.41 -6.28
N TYR A 32 33.21 24.23 -6.89
CA TYR A 32 34.47 23.50 -6.95
C TYR A 32 35.59 24.30 -7.65
N VAL A 33 35.33 24.87 -8.84
CA VAL A 33 36.28 25.69 -9.57
C VAL A 33 36.68 26.92 -8.78
N HIS A 34 35.72 27.63 -8.17
CA HIS A 34 36.00 28.81 -7.36
C HIS A 34 36.86 28.49 -6.12
N SER A 35 36.55 27.38 -5.45
CA SER A 35 37.31 26.89 -4.31
C SER A 35 38.77 26.55 -4.70
N GLN A 36 38.95 25.92 -5.87
CA GLN A 36 40.27 25.56 -6.37
C GLN A 36 41.12 26.79 -6.67
N LEU A 37 40.54 27.83 -7.31
CA LEU A 37 41.23 29.10 -7.57
C LEU A 37 41.60 29.81 -6.28
N PHE A 38 40.73 29.81 -5.28
CA PHE A 38 41.01 30.41 -3.98
C PHE A 38 42.15 29.70 -3.24
N LEU A 39 42.18 28.36 -3.19
CA LEU A 39 43.27 27.59 -2.59
C LEU A 39 44.59 27.77 -3.30
N SER A 40 44.60 27.82 -4.64
CA SER A 40 45.80 28.02 -5.46
C SER A 40 46.45 29.38 -5.20
N SER A 41 45.70 30.40 -4.82
CA SER A 41 46.19 31.74 -4.53
C SER A 41 46.92 31.83 -3.18
N TYR A 42 46.65 30.90 -2.25
CA TYR A 42 47.17 30.99 -0.86
C TYR A 42 48.57 30.39 -0.64
N SER A 43 48.95 29.31 -1.37
CA SER A 43 50.34 28.86 -1.40
C SER A 43 50.58 27.77 -2.47
N ALA A 44 51.66 27.89 -3.23
CA ALA A 44 52.03 26.96 -4.29
C ALA A 44 52.33 25.54 -3.80
N ILE A 45 52.67 25.33 -2.54
CA ILE A 45 53.05 24.03 -1.98
C ILE A 45 51.82 23.29 -1.44
N TYR A 46 50.93 24.00 -0.70
CA TYR A 46 49.73 23.41 -0.12
C TYR A 46 48.58 23.24 -1.14
N GLY A 47 48.50 24.07 -2.18
CA GLY A 47 47.46 24.00 -3.20
C GLY A 47 47.42 22.69 -3.96
N SER A 48 48.58 22.10 -4.23
CA SER A 48 48.70 20.79 -4.89
C SER A 48 48.18 19.64 -4.03
N PHE A 49 48.44 19.64 -2.73
CA PHE A 49 47.95 18.63 -1.80
C PHE A 49 46.46 18.78 -1.47
N ALA A 50 45.91 20.00 -1.44
CA ALA A 50 44.54 20.26 -1.17
C ALA A 50 43.59 19.89 -2.33
N ALA A 51 44.12 19.82 -3.55
CA ALA A 51 43.35 19.49 -4.74
C ALA A 51 42.73 18.07 -4.66
N LEU A 52 43.44 17.11 -4.10
CA LEU A 52 43.02 15.73 -4.01
C LEU A 52 41.85 15.52 -3.02
N PRO A 53 41.91 16.01 -1.76
CA PRO A 53 40.73 15.98 -0.85
C PRO A 53 39.53 16.76 -1.39
N LEU A 54 39.76 17.92 -2.03
CA LEU A 54 38.71 18.73 -2.60
C LEU A 54 38.00 17.99 -3.76
N PHE A 55 38.77 17.29 -4.60
CA PHE A 55 38.22 16.42 -5.66
C PHE A 55 37.39 15.28 -5.09
N MET A 56 37.86 14.61 -4.02
CA MET A 56 37.13 13.56 -3.34
C MET A 56 35.81 14.08 -2.75
N LEU A 57 35.82 15.26 -2.14
CA LEU A 57 34.62 15.90 -1.63
C LEU A 57 33.63 16.24 -2.76
N TRP A 58 34.11 16.79 -3.86
CA TRP A 58 33.31 17.08 -5.04
C TRP A 58 32.65 15.80 -5.59
N LEU A 59 33.42 14.72 -5.71
CA LEU A 59 32.93 13.42 -6.18
C LEU A 59 31.83 12.88 -5.23
N LEU A 60 32.06 12.96 -3.91
CA LEU A 60 31.11 12.52 -2.90
C LEU A 60 29.77 13.27 -3.01
N ILE A 61 29.83 14.61 -3.07
CA ILE A 61 28.62 15.43 -3.18
C ILE A 61 27.91 15.18 -4.50
N SER A 62 28.64 14.97 -5.58
CA SER A 62 28.08 14.61 -6.89
C SER A 62 27.23 13.34 -6.82
N TRP A 63 27.73 12.30 -6.13
CA TRP A 63 26.99 11.07 -5.91
C TRP A 63 25.73 11.30 -5.06
N TYR A 64 25.80 12.09 -3.99
CA TYR A 64 24.63 12.44 -3.19
C TYR A 64 23.55 13.14 -4.00
N ILE A 65 23.92 14.10 -4.85
CA ILE A 65 22.97 14.79 -5.75
C ILE A 65 22.33 13.78 -6.72
N CYS A 66 23.12 12.90 -7.33
CA CYS A 66 22.61 11.88 -8.22
C CYS A 66 21.61 10.93 -7.55
N LEU A 67 21.96 10.41 -6.38
CA LEU A 67 21.09 9.48 -5.62
C LEU A 67 19.83 10.17 -5.13
N PHE A 68 19.94 11.38 -4.60
CA PHE A 68 18.78 12.17 -4.15
C PHE A 68 17.80 12.44 -5.29
N CYS A 69 18.29 12.86 -6.45
CA CYS A 69 17.44 13.10 -7.62
C CYS A 69 16.86 11.80 -8.20
N ALA A 70 17.56 10.66 -8.07
CA ALA A 70 17.01 9.36 -8.42
C ALA A 70 15.85 8.96 -7.49
N GLU A 71 15.99 9.20 -6.18
CA GLU A 71 14.92 8.97 -5.20
C GLU A 71 13.73 9.89 -5.42
N LEU A 72 13.96 11.17 -5.74
CA LEU A 72 12.88 12.10 -6.13
C LEU A 72 12.14 11.62 -7.37
N CYS A 73 12.85 11.07 -8.36
CA CYS A 73 12.25 10.53 -9.57
C CYS A 73 11.36 9.32 -9.25
N TYR A 74 11.84 8.43 -8.39
CA TYR A 74 11.10 7.26 -7.91
C TYR A 74 9.86 7.67 -7.11
N THR A 75 10.02 8.60 -6.17
CA THR A 75 8.92 9.11 -5.35
C THR A 75 7.86 9.81 -6.20
N ASN A 76 8.27 10.66 -7.16
CA ASN A 76 7.36 11.35 -8.06
C ASN A 76 6.58 10.39 -8.98
N GLN A 77 7.18 9.26 -9.36
CA GLN A 77 6.48 8.24 -10.12
C GLN A 77 5.48 7.45 -9.27
N ASN A 78 5.77 7.29 -7.98
CA ASN A 78 4.97 6.51 -7.03
C ASN A 78 4.15 7.40 -6.08
N LEU A 79 3.96 8.70 -6.39
CA LEU A 79 3.17 9.62 -5.56
C LEU A 79 1.79 9.08 -5.24
N ASP A 80 1.12 8.43 -6.20
CA ASP A 80 -0.16 7.75 -5.97
C ASP A 80 -0.07 6.65 -4.90
N TYR A 81 1.10 6.06 -4.69
CA TYR A 81 1.34 5.05 -3.66
C TYR A 81 1.62 5.69 -2.29
N TYR A 82 2.36 6.81 -2.29
CA TYR A 82 2.74 7.52 -1.06
C TYR A 82 1.66 8.48 -0.54
N THR A 83 0.86 9.09 -1.44
CA THR A 83 -0.24 10.00 -1.05
C THR A 83 -1.32 9.28 -0.22
N TYR A 84 -1.31 7.96 -0.24
CA TYR A 84 -2.23 7.10 0.51
C TYR A 84 -1.55 6.34 1.66
N LEU A 85 -0.55 6.94 2.31
CA LEU A 85 -0.10 6.55 3.65
C LEU A 85 -1.17 6.92 4.71
N VAL A 86 -2.41 6.59 4.42
CA VAL A 86 -3.39 6.39 5.48
C VAL A 86 -2.88 5.17 6.22
N ASN A 87 -2.43 5.36 7.47
CA ASN A 87 -2.13 4.25 8.34
C ASN A 87 -3.37 3.37 8.39
N THR A 88 -3.30 2.21 7.79
CA THR A 88 -4.42 1.25 7.79
C THR A 88 -4.80 0.87 9.22
N ASN A 89 -3.88 1.08 10.18
CA ASN A 89 -4.09 0.87 11.60
C ASN A 89 -5.01 1.93 12.24
N ASP A 90 -5.15 3.13 11.65
CA ASP A 90 -6.01 4.21 12.17
C ASP A 90 -7.44 4.12 11.62
N ILE A 91 -7.71 3.18 10.71
CA ILE A 91 -9.06 2.96 10.19
C ILE A 91 -9.89 2.25 11.25
N SER A 92 -10.96 2.89 11.71
CA SER A 92 -11.94 2.27 12.62
C SER A 92 -12.38 0.91 12.08
N GLN A 93 -12.55 -0.08 12.97
CA GLN A 93 -13.02 -1.43 12.61
C GLN A 93 -14.32 -1.40 11.80
N HIS A 94 -15.23 -0.48 12.12
CA HIS A 94 -16.47 -0.29 11.38
C HIS A 94 -16.22 0.11 9.92
N ASN A 95 -15.33 1.08 9.69
CA ASN A 95 -14.98 1.51 8.34
C ASN A 95 -14.23 0.42 7.56
N ARG A 96 -13.40 -0.35 8.25
CA ARG A 96 -12.68 -1.49 7.66
C ARG A 96 -13.65 -2.58 7.18
N LEU A 97 -14.64 -2.92 8.00
CA LEU A 97 -15.69 -3.86 7.63
C LEU A 97 -16.50 -3.36 6.44
N LEU A 98 -16.87 -2.08 6.44
CA LEU A 98 -17.61 -1.45 5.34
C LEU A 98 -16.80 -1.50 4.04
N MET A 99 -15.51 -1.14 4.07
CA MET A 99 -14.64 -1.21 2.90
C MET A 99 -14.44 -2.65 2.40
N ALA A 100 -14.29 -3.62 3.32
CA ALA A 100 -14.20 -5.03 2.98
C ALA A 100 -15.49 -5.54 2.32
N ALA A 101 -16.66 -5.13 2.82
CA ALA A 101 -17.97 -5.47 2.25
C ALA A 101 -18.13 -4.90 0.84
N VAL A 102 -17.67 -3.67 0.58
CA VAL A 102 -17.69 -3.06 -0.77
C VAL A 102 -16.77 -3.82 -1.71
N VAL A 103 -15.54 -4.13 -1.30
CA VAL A 103 -14.58 -4.91 -2.13
C VAL A 103 -15.15 -6.30 -2.45
N MET A 104 -15.67 -7.01 -1.45
CA MET A 104 -16.30 -8.32 -1.63
C MET A 104 -17.54 -8.24 -2.53
N GLY A 105 -18.36 -7.19 -2.38
CA GLY A 105 -19.52 -6.94 -3.22
C GLY A 105 -19.13 -6.85 -4.71
N HIS A 106 -18.09 -6.09 -5.05
CA HIS A 106 -17.57 -5.99 -6.42
C HIS A 106 -17.08 -7.35 -6.94
N VAL A 107 -16.32 -8.08 -6.13
CA VAL A 107 -15.79 -9.40 -6.54
C VAL A 107 -16.92 -10.42 -6.74
N CYS A 108 -17.84 -10.54 -5.78
CA CYS A 108 -18.96 -11.49 -5.86
C CYS A 108 -19.89 -11.19 -7.03
N ARG A 109 -20.18 -9.91 -7.25
CA ARG A 109 -21.03 -9.49 -8.35
C ARG A 109 -20.41 -9.79 -9.71
N ARG A 110 -19.12 -9.44 -9.91
CA ARG A 110 -18.42 -9.73 -11.16
C ARG A 110 -18.35 -11.22 -11.45
N PHE A 111 -18.19 -12.01 -10.39
CA PHE A 111 -18.23 -13.48 -10.48
C PHE A 111 -19.62 -14.00 -10.84
N ALA A 112 -20.70 -13.39 -10.28
CA ALA A 112 -22.09 -13.76 -10.60
C ALA A 112 -22.45 -13.56 -12.08
N VAL A 113 -21.90 -12.52 -12.70
CA VAL A 113 -22.12 -12.21 -14.13
C VAL A 113 -21.18 -13.02 -15.05
N GLY A 114 -20.26 -13.83 -14.48
CA GLY A 114 -19.28 -14.59 -15.27
C GLY A 114 -18.20 -13.71 -15.93
N GLY A 115 -18.00 -12.50 -15.41
CA GLY A 115 -17.01 -11.56 -15.92
C GLY A 115 -15.58 -11.96 -15.57
N LYS A 116 -14.59 -11.35 -16.26
CA LYS A 116 -13.16 -11.51 -15.92
C LYS A 116 -12.93 -11.15 -14.43
N PRO A 117 -12.24 -12.01 -13.65
CA PRO A 117 -11.99 -11.72 -12.24
C PRO A 117 -11.25 -10.40 -12.03
N HIS A 118 -11.49 -9.78 -10.88
CA HIS A 118 -10.85 -8.52 -10.53
C HIS A 118 -9.38 -8.70 -10.16
N THR A 119 -8.56 -7.75 -10.59
CA THR A 119 -7.20 -7.52 -10.05
C THR A 119 -7.26 -6.43 -8.98
N ALA A 120 -6.24 -6.33 -8.13
CA ALA A 120 -6.15 -5.24 -7.16
C ALA A 120 -6.25 -3.85 -7.82
N ARG A 121 -5.69 -3.70 -9.02
CA ARG A 121 -5.76 -2.46 -9.79
C ARG A 121 -7.18 -2.16 -10.30
N SER A 122 -7.92 -3.15 -10.77
CA SER A 122 -9.30 -2.96 -11.21
C SER A 122 -10.23 -2.63 -10.03
N LEU A 123 -9.98 -3.21 -8.86
CA LEU A 123 -10.70 -2.90 -7.63
C LEU A 123 -10.41 -1.48 -7.14
N LYS A 124 -9.15 -1.00 -7.22
CA LYS A 124 -8.82 0.41 -6.94
C LYS A 124 -9.67 1.35 -7.79
N VAL A 125 -9.81 1.06 -9.09
CA VAL A 125 -10.59 1.91 -10.01
C VAL A 125 -12.08 1.84 -9.70
N ALA A 126 -12.60 0.63 -9.41
CA ALA A 126 -14.02 0.43 -9.15
C ALA A 126 -14.48 0.99 -7.80
N THR A 127 -13.65 0.92 -6.76
CA THR A 127 -13.99 1.38 -5.41
C THR A 127 -13.53 2.79 -5.10
N GLY A 128 -12.57 3.34 -5.85
CA GLY A 128 -11.90 4.61 -5.54
C GLY A 128 -10.97 4.56 -4.32
N TYR A 129 -10.80 3.38 -3.70
CA TYR A 129 -9.95 3.25 -2.51
C TYR A 129 -8.46 3.29 -2.85
N PRO A 130 -7.61 3.76 -1.93
CA PRO A 130 -6.16 3.72 -2.08
C PRO A 130 -5.66 2.30 -2.36
N MET A 131 -4.66 2.16 -3.25
CA MET A 131 -4.12 0.86 -3.63
C MET A 131 -3.62 0.03 -2.43
N ARG A 132 -3.04 0.69 -1.43
CA ARG A 132 -2.58 0.05 -0.20
C ARG A 132 -3.73 -0.54 0.60
N VAL A 133 -4.80 0.24 0.80
CA VAL A 133 -6.00 -0.22 1.52
C VAL A 133 -6.61 -1.42 0.80
N VAL A 134 -6.73 -1.35 -0.54
CA VAL A 134 -7.21 -2.48 -1.35
C VAL A 134 -6.31 -3.70 -1.19
N ALA A 135 -4.99 -3.52 -1.24
CA ALA A 135 -4.04 -4.62 -1.09
C ALA A 135 -4.12 -5.27 0.29
N ASP A 136 -4.15 -4.45 1.37
CA ASP A 136 -4.27 -4.92 2.75
C ASP A 136 -5.59 -5.66 2.99
N LEU A 137 -6.71 -5.15 2.44
CA LEU A 137 -8.01 -5.81 2.52
C LEU A 137 -8.04 -7.13 1.75
N LEU A 138 -7.46 -7.17 0.54
CA LEU A 138 -7.38 -8.40 -0.25
C LEU A 138 -6.54 -9.48 0.44
N ASP A 139 -5.42 -9.08 1.04
CA ASP A 139 -4.57 -9.99 1.81
C ASP A 139 -5.32 -10.55 3.03
N GLU A 140 -6.04 -9.71 3.76
CA GLU A 140 -6.88 -10.13 4.89
C GLU A 140 -8.02 -11.06 4.44
N LEU A 141 -8.72 -10.74 3.37
CA LEU A 141 -9.80 -11.58 2.80
C LEU A 141 -9.28 -12.92 2.26
N CYS A 142 -8.06 -12.97 1.77
CA CYS A 142 -7.42 -14.23 1.37
C CYS A 142 -7.01 -15.07 2.60
N ARG A 143 -6.46 -14.45 3.66
CA ARG A 143 -6.12 -15.15 4.91
C ARG A 143 -7.34 -15.75 5.61
N THR A 144 -8.48 -15.09 5.51
CA THR A 144 -9.76 -15.56 6.07
C THR A 144 -10.49 -16.56 5.15
N ASN A 145 -9.86 -17.00 4.07
CA ASN A 145 -10.46 -17.90 3.08
C ASN A 145 -11.80 -17.41 2.49
N LEU A 146 -12.01 -16.10 2.45
CA LEU A 146 -13.15 -15.49 1.78
C LEU A 146 -12.88 -15.25 0.29
N LEU A 147 -11.60 -15.01 -0.07
CA LEU A 147 -11.12 -14.89 -1.43
C LEU A 147 -10.06 -15.94 -1.75
N THR A 148 -10.01 -16.37 -2.99
CA THR A 148 -8.93 -17.15 -3.59
C THR A 148 -8.21 -16.34 -4.65
N VAL A 149 -6.90 -16.60 -4.78
CA VAL A 149 -6.06 -16.02 -5.80
C VAL A 149 -5.90 -17.00 -6.94
N SER A 150 -6.21 -16.58 -8.16
CA SER A 150 -5.95 -17.33 -9.39
C SER A 150 -4.92 -16.58 -10.25
N MET A 151 -4.03 -17.32 -10.91
CA MET A 151 -3.16 -16.74 -11.92
C MET A 151 -3.90 -16.70 -13.25
N GLY A 152 -3.83 -15.57 -13.94
CA GLY A 152 -4.51 -15.40 -15.23
C GLY A 152 -3.88 -16.25 -16.35
N PRO A 153 -4.67 -16.61 -17.38
CA PRO A 153 -4.24 -17.43 -18.49
C PRO A 153 -3.15 -16.78 -19.36
N ASP A 154 -2.94 -15.47 -19.25
CA ASP A 154 -2.07 -14.68 -20.15
C ASP A 154 -0.60 -14.59 -19.69
N GLY A 155 -0.13 -15.41 -18.73
CA GLY A 155 1.24 -15.31 -18.21
C GLY A 155 1.57 -13.98 -17.53
N GLN A 156 0.61 -13.09 -17.39
CA GLN A 156 0.76 -11.86 -16.63
C GLN A 156 0.86 -12.22 -15.14
N ARG A 157 1.94 -11.81 -14.49
CA ARG A 157 2.22 -12.03 -13.06
C ARG A 157 1.27 -11.26 -12.12
N GLN A 158 0.07 -10.89 -12.57
CA GLN A 158 -0.90 -10.18 -11.73
C GLN A 158 -1.91 -11.18 -11.14
N PRO A 159 -2.10 -11.18 -9.83
CA PRO A 159 -3.08 -12.02 -9.17
C PRO A 159 -4.51 -11.56 -9.50
N TYR A 160 -5.38 -12.52 -9.77
CA TYR A 160 -6.82 -12.34 -9.91
C TYR A 160 -7.53 -12.86 -8.67
N TYR A 161 -8.56 -12.17 -8.24
CA TYR A 161 -9.29 -12.46 -7.01
C TYR A 161 -10.69 -12.96 -7.31
N GLN A 162 -11.06 -14.07 -6.69
CA GLN A 162 -12.36 -14.73 -6.85
C GLN A 162 -12.92 -15.14 -5.49
N PRO A 163 -14.25 -15.25 -5.33
CA PRO A 163 -14.84 -15.80 -4.10
C PRO A 163 -14.34 -17.21 -3.83
N ALA A 164 -13.98 -17.52 -2.58
CA ALA A 164 -13.50 -18.85 -2.20
C ALA A 164 -14.63 -19.88 -2.02
N ALA A 165 -15.87 -19.41 -1.90
CA ALA A 165 -17.06 -20.27 -1.73
C ALA A 165 -18.19 -19.81 -2.66
N THR A 166 -19.26 -20.61 -2.69
CA THR A 166 -20.44 -20.32 -3.51
C THR A 166 -21.11 -19.01 -3.10
N LEU A 167 -21.62 -18.26 -4.06
CA LEU A 167 -22.25 -16.94 -3.83
C LEU A 167 -23.43 -16.99 -2.86
N THR A 168 -24.10 -18.15 -2.78
CA THR A 168 -25.22 -18.37 -1.83
C THR A 168 -24.80 -18.42 -0.38
N THR A 169 -23.54 -18.74 -0.10
CA THR A 169 -22.97 -18.80 1.25
C THR A 169 -22.17 -17.55 1.61
N MET A 170 -22.00 -16.62 0.67
CA MET A 170 -21.27 -15.36 0.87
C MET A 170 -22.24 -14.27 1.35
N THR A 171 -22.49 -14.29 2.67
CA THR A 171 -23.34 -13.31 3.36
C THR A 171 -22.49 -12.25 4.06
N LEU A 172 -23.11 -11.10 4.37
CA LEU A 172 -22.47 -10.06 5.17
C LEU A 172 -22.15 -10.55 6.58
N GLY A 173 -23.01 -11.42 7.16
CA GLY A 173 -22.77 -12.05 8.46
C GLY A 173 -21.53 -12.93 8.46
N LYS A 174 -21.33 -13.76 7.43
CA LYS A 174 -20.11 -14.57 7.28
C LYS A 174 -18.86 -13.71 7.15
N LEU A 175 -18.91 -12.64 6.34
CA LEU A 175 -17.80 -11.70 6.18
C LEU A 175 -17.41 -11.09 7.53
N THR A 176 -18.38 -10.57 8.27
CA THR A 176 -18.17 -9.94 9.59
C THR A 176 -17.53 -10.93 10.56
N LYS A 177 -18.09 -12.15 10.66
CA LYS A 177 -17.61 -13.20 11.56
C LYS A 177 -16.17 -13.59 11.28
N GLU A 178 -15.80 -13.79 10.00
CA GLU A 178 -14.44 -14.23 9.64
C GLU A 178 -13.42 -13.11 9.86
N LEU A 179 -13.76 -11.85 9.56
CA LEU A 179 -12.87 -10.71 9.82
C LEU A 179 -12.67 -10.47 11.31
N GLU A 180 -13.70 -10.57 12.12
CA GLU A 180 -13.58 -10.44 13.57
C GLU A 180 -12.76 -11.58 14.19
N ASN A 181 -12.93 -12.82 13.73
CA ASN A 181 -12.14 -13.97 14.18
C ASN A 181 -10.66 -13.82 13.85
N ALA A 182 -10.33 -13.29 12.66
CA ALA A 182 -8.95 -13.04 12.25
C ALA A 182 -8.25 -12.01 13.16
N GLN A 183 -8.99 -11.00 13.61
CA GLN A 183 -8.46 -9.98 14.52
C GLN A 183 -8.29 -10.50 15.95
N GLN A 184 -9.22 -11.36 16.42
CA GLN A 184 -9.13 -11.97 17.75
C GLN A 184 -7.93 -12.94 17.88
N GLY A 185 -7.49 -13.58 16.79
CA GLY A 185 -6.32 -14.44 16.78
C GLY A 185 -4.99 -13.71 17.08
N ASN A 186 -4.94 -12.40 16.85
CA ASN A 186 -3.76 -11.56 17.10
C ASN A 186 -3.72 -10.96 18.52
N LEU A 187 -4.86 -10.91 19.20
CA LEU A 187 -4.93 -10.50 20.60
C LEU A 187 -4.71 -11.76 21.46
N ARG A 188 -3.51 -11.92 22.02
CA ARG A 188 -3.31 -12.84 23.13
C ARG A 188 -4.43 -12.56 24.12
N ARG A 189 -5.25 -13.60 24.42
CA ARG A 189 -6.20 -13.55 25.53
C ARG A 189 -5.42 -13.10 26.75
N MET A 190 -5.60 -11.86 27.16
CA MET A 190 -5.24 -11.42 28.48
C MET A 190 -6.24 -12.13 29.41
N ASP A 191 -5.82 -13.22 30.01
CA ASP A 191 -6.51 -13.84 31.15
C ASP A 191 -6.31 -12.90 32.35
N ILE A 192 -7.05 -11.81 32.32
CA ILE A 192 -7.23 -10.95 33.49
C ILE A 192 -8.31 -11.66 34.33
N GLU A 193 -7.90 -12.22 35.44
CA GLU A 193 -8.81 -12.74 36.43
C GLU A 193 -9.38 -11.61 37.31
N PRO A 194 -10.55 -11.07 37.00
CA PRO A 194 -11.37 -10.50 38.02
C PRO A 194 -12.81 -11.02 37.93
N GLU A 195 -13.37 -11.39 39.07
CA GLU A 195 -14.80 -11.68 39.29
C GLU A 195 -15.44 -12.62 38.26
N LYS A 196 -15.09 -13.91 38.36
CA LYS A 196 -15.48 -14.98 37.42
C LYS A 196 -16.98 -15.08 37.10
N GLN A 197 -17.86 -14.70 38.01
CA GLN A 197 -19.30 -14.84 37.80
C GLN A 197 -19.92 -13.67 37.01
N LEU A 198 -19.63 -12.42 37.40
CA LEU A 198 -20.16 -11.25 36.70
C LEU A 198 -19.64 -11.14 35.26
N ALA A 199 -18.35 -11.46 35.07
CA ALA A 199 -17.73 -11.50 33.75
C ALA A 199 -18.33 -12.60 32.86
N ALA A 200 -18.77 -13.74 33.43
CA ALA A 200 -19.40 -14.82 32.68
C ALA A 200 -20.82 -14.43 32.22
N GLU A 201 -21.58 -13.76 33.08
CA GLU A 201 -22.92 -13.28 32.70
C GLU A 201 -22.89 -12.21 31.61
N ILE A 202 -21.98 -11.22 31.76
CA ILE A 202 -21.79 -10.17 30.76
C ILE A 202 -21.33 -10.79 29.43
N ARG A 203 -20.41 -11.74 29.47
CA ARG A 203 -19.93 -12.45 28.26
C ARG A 203 -21.08 -13.17 27.58
N THR A 204 -21.92 -13.89 28.31
CA THR A 204 -23.10 -14.59 27.77
C THR A 204 -24.05 -13.63 27.10
N GLN A 205 -24.30 -12.47 27.73
CA GLN A 205 -25.15 -11.42 27.17
C GLN A 205 -24.60 -10.85 25.88
N ILE A 206 -23.27 -10.55 25.86
CA ILE A 206 -22.56 -10.05 24.67
C ILE A 206 -22.61 -11.09 23.55
N ASP A 207 -22.34 -12.37 23.83
CA ASP A 207 -22.34 -13.45 22.86
C ASP A 207 -23.73 -13.67 22.26
N ARG A 208 -24.81 -13.55 23.09
CA ARG A 208 -26.19 -13.63 22.62
C ARG A 208 -26.53 -12.46 21.68
N SER A 209 -26.26 -11.22 22.09
CA SER A 209 -26.50 -10.02 21.28
C SER A 209 -25.72 -10.05 19.96
N ARG A 210 -24.47 -10.54 20.02
CA ARG A 210 -23.64 -10.75 18.83
C ARG A 210 -24.22 -11.82 17.91
N GLY A 211 -24.73 -12.91 18.46
CA GLY A 211 -25.40 -13.96 17.69
C GLY A 211 -26.63 -13.44 16.94
N ASP A 212 -27.43 -12.62 17.57
CA ASP A 212 -28.62 -12.02 16.93
C ASP A 212 -28.23 -10.98 15.85
N TYR A 213 -27.21 -10.18 16.10
CA TYR A 213 -26.64 -9.27 15.12
C TYR A 213 -26.13 -10.01 13.87
N LEU A 214 -25.35 -11.07 14.04
CA LEU A 214 -24.83 -11.87 12.93
C LEU A 214 -25.95 -12.55 12.14
N LYS A 215 -26.98 -13.08 12.81
CA LYS A 215 -28.17 -13.66 12.13
C LYS A 215 -28.91 -12.64 11.29
N ALA A 216 -29.04 -11.40 11.75
CA ALA A 216 -29.65 -10.33 10.97
C ALA A 216 -28.83 -10.02 9.70
N LEU A 217 -27.50 -10.07 9.78
CA LEU A 217 -26.61 -9.86 8.64
C LEU A 217 -26.55 -11.06 7.67
N ASP A 218 -26.85 -12.27 8.12
CA ASP A 218 -26.86 -13.47 7.27
C ASP A 218 -27.95 -13.42 6.19
N GLY A 219 -28.99 -12.61 6.38
CA GLY A 219 -30.01 -12.36 5.37
C GLY A 219 -29.53 -11.50 4.19
N VAL A 220 -28.37 -10.83 4.31
CA VAL A 220 -27.87 -9.91 3.30
C VAL A 220 -26.76 -10.56 2.47
N MET A 221 -27.04 -10.79 1.19
CA MET A 221 -26.04 -11.36 0.27
C MET A 221 -25.08 -10.31 -0.25
N LEU A 222 -23.80 -10.61 -0.25
CA LEU A 222 -22.75 -9.69 -0.71
C LEU A 222 -22.88 -9.28 -2.18
N LYS A 223 -23.40 -10.18 -3.03
CA LYS A 223 -23.65 -9.89 -4.45
C LYS A 223 -24.69 -8.79 -4.69
N ASP A 224 -25.63 -8.62 -3.75
CA ASP A 224 -26.78 -7.73 -3.88
C ASP A 224 -26.57 -6.36 -3.19
N LEU A 225 -25.41 -6.17 -2.53
CA LEU A 225 -25.06 -4.92 -1.83
C LEU A 225 -24.84 -3.72 -2.76
N LEU A 226 -24.46 -3.95 -4.00
CA LEU A 226 -24.14 -2.89 -4.95
C LEU A 226 -25.29 -2.71 -5.96
N PRO A 227 -25.63 -1.45 -6.32
CA PRO A 227 -26.62 -1.19 -7.37
C PRO A 227 -26.15 -1.76 -8.71
N PRO A 228 -27.05 -2.09 -9.67
CA PRO A 228 -26.68 -2.57 -10.99
C PRO A 228 -25.72 -1.58 -11.68
N GLU A 229 -24.65 -2.07 -12.33
CA GLU A 229 -23.78 -1.25 -13.16
C GLU A 229 -24.63 -0.70 -14.31
N GLN A 230 -24.70 0.62 -14.43
CA GLN A 230 -25.33 1.29 -15.56
C GLN A 230 -24.40 1.27 -16.77
#